data_51aa2e593550d8cbd20048962278c722
#
_entry.id   51aa2e593550d8cbd20048962278c722
#
_cell.length_a   1.000
_cell.length_b   1.000
_cell.length_c   1.000
_cell.angle_alpha   90.00
_cell.angle_beta   90.00
_cell.angle_gamma   90.00
#
_symmetry.space_group_name_H-M   'P 1'
#
loop_
_entity.id
_entity.type
_entity.pdbx_description
1 polymer ?
#
loop_
_entity_poly.entity_id
_entity_poly.type
_entity_poly.pdbx_seq_one_letter_code
_entity_poly.pdbx_strand_id
1 'polypeptide(L)'
;MDKNMAERLIELREKNHLSQSAVANRLGVTPALISAYEKTERNPSLERLIALADIYHTSTDYILGRTTTDSYATIIEVKDLTDAQIRILRELVEVMKHTDATRS
;
A
#
# COMPACT_ATOMS: atom_id res chain seq x y z
N MET A 1 20.06 2.57 8.24
CA MET A 1 19.24 3.73 8.63
C MET A 1 17.85 3.61 8.09
N ASP A 2 16.88 3.97 8.90
CA ASP A 2 15.50 3.88 8.48
C ASP A 2 15.17 4.94 7.43
N LYS A 3 14.31 4.58 6.51
CA LYS A 3 13.83 5.52 5.50
C LYS A 3 12.92 6.56 6.15
N ASN A 4 12.99 7.79 5.68
CA ASN A 4 12.03 8.81 6.11
C ASN A 4 10.72 8.66 5.31
N MET A 5 9.72 9.48 5.65
CA MET A 5 8.41 9.40 4.98
C MET A 5 8.53 9.66 3.47
N ALA A 6 9.32 10.65 3.09
CA ALA A 6 9.49 11.00 1.68
C ALA A 6 10.06 9.83 0.88
N GLU A 7 11.08 9.16 1.44
CA GLU A 7 11.68 7.99 0.78
C GLU A 7 10.70 6.83 0.65
N ARG A 8 9.87 6.60 1.68
CA ARG A 8 8.82 5.57 1.61
C ARG A 8 7.78 5.89 0.56
N LEU A 9 7.41 7.16 0.42
CA LEU A 9 6.44 7.57 -0.59
C LEU A 9 6.97 7.32 -2.00
N ILE A 10 8.25 7.63 -2.24
CA ILE A 10 8.90 7.37 -3.53
C ILE A 10 8.90 5.87 -3.81
N GLU A 11 9.35 5.07 -2.85
CA GLU A 11 9.44 3.62 -2.99
C GLU A 11 8.07 3.01 -3.29
N LEU A 12 7.05 3.43 -2.56
CA LEU A 12 5.68 2.94 -2.76
C LEU A 12 5.14 3.32 -4.13
N ARG A 13 5.39 4.53 -4.57
CA ARG A 13 4.96 4.97 -5.89
C ARG A 13 5.63 4.14 -6.98
N GLU A 14 6.93 3.93 -6.89
CA GLU A 14 7.68 3.15 -7.87
C GLU A 14 7.27 1.67 -7.85
N LYS A 15 7.06 1.12 -6.68
CA LYS A 15 6.59 -0.26 -6.51
C LYS A 15 5.23 -0.48 -7.18
N ASN A 16 4.38 0.52 -7.15
CA ASN A 16 3.05 0.47 -7.78
C ASN A 16 3.08 0.93 -9.24
N HIS A 17 4.27 1.21 -9.78
CA HIS A 17 4.45 1.62 -11.18
C HIS A 17 3.64 2.86 -11.55
N LEU A 18 3.57 3.83 -10.65
CA LEU A 18 2.82 5.05 -10.86
C LEU A 18 3.75 6.25 -11.03
N SER A 19 3.39 7.13 -11.96
CA SER A 19 4.06 8.43 -12.08
C SER A 19 3.54 9.39 -11.03
N GLN A 20 4.28 10.48 -10.77
CA GLN A 20 3.79 11.53 -9.89
C GLN A 20 2.46 12.10 -10.39
N SER A 21 2.32 12.26 -11.71
CA SER A 21 1.08 12.75 -12.32
C SER A 21 -0.08 11.79 -12.09
N ALA A 22 0.15 10.49 -12.18
CA ALA A 22 -0.89 9.49 -11.96
C ALA A 22 -1.38 9.52 -10.51
N VAL A 23 -0.46 9.62 -9.56
CA VAL A 23 -0.82 9.72 -8.14
C VAL A 23 -1.57 11.02 -7.88
N ALA A 24 -1.08 12.13 -8.43
CA ALA A 24 -1.73 13.43 -8.27
C ALA A 24 -3.16 13.40 -8.78
N ASN A 25 -3.38 12.77 -9.93
CA ASN A 25 -4.72 12.65 -10.50
C ASN A 25 -5.65 11.86 -9.58
N ARG A 26 -5.17 10.74 -9.02
CA ARG A 26 -5.96 9.91 -8.10
C ARG A 26 -6.24 10.62 -6.78
N LEU A 27 -5.28 11.41 -6.30
CA LEU A 27 -5.41 12.13 -5.04
C LEU A 27 -6.21 13.43 -5.18
N GLY A 28 -6.38 13.92 -6.42
CA GLY A 28 -7.06 15.19 -6.67
C GLY A 28 -6.21 16.40 -6.37
N VAL A 29 -4.89 16.29 -6.60
CA VAL A 29 -3.94 17.39 -6.36
C VAL A 29 -3.03 17.56 -7.57
N THR A 30 -2.10 18.51 -7.48
CA THR A 30 -1.14 18.76 -8.56
C THR A 30 0.05 17.81 -8.46
N PRO A 31 0.71 17.49 -9.59
CA PRO A 31 1.96 16.72 -9.53
C PRO A 31 3.05 17.43 -8.72
N ALA A 32 3.06 18.76 -8.73
CA ALA A 32 4.00 19.54 -7.93
C ALA A 32 3.85 19.26 -6.43
N LEU A 33 2.63 19.03 -5.96
CA LEU A 33 2.41 18.70 -4.55
C LEU A 33 2.94 17.30 -4.23
N ILE A 34 2.74 16.33 -5.11
CA ILE A 34 3.31 15.00 -4.93
C ILE A 34 4.84 15.09 -4.87
N SER A 35 5.44 15.85 -5.78
CA SER A 35 6.88 16.09 -5.76
C SER A 35 7.34 16.71 -4.43
N ALA A 36 6.59 17.67 -3.90
CA ALA A 36 6.90 18.32 -2.64
C ALA A 36 6.86 17.34 -1.46
N TYR A 37 5.91 16.41 -1.45
CA TYR A 37 5.87 15.35 -0.44
C TYR A 37 7.11 14.47 -0.53
N GLU A 38 7.53 14.14 -1.75
CA GLU A 38 8.68 13.25 -1.98
C GLU A 38 10.03 13.93 -1.74
N LYS A 39 10.02 15.25 -1.61
CA LYS A 39 11.23 16.03 -1.32
C LYS A 39 11.27 16.56 0.12
N THR A 40 10.33 16.20 0.94
CA THR A 40 10.20 16.68 2.32
C THR A 40 9.92 18.18 2.41
N GLU A 41 9.43 18.78 1.34
CA GLU A 41 9.07 20.21 1.31
C GLU A 41 7.69 20.47 1.88
N ARG A 42 6.80 19.51 1.81
CA ARG A 42 5.44 19.57 2.34
C ARG A 42 5.07 18.22 2.94
N ASN A 43 4.23 18.24 3.94
CA ASN A 43 3.67 17.02 4.53
C ASN A 43 2.20 16.87 4.14
N PRO A 44 1.75 15.66 3.81
CA PRO A 44 0.32 15.46 3.53
C PRO A 44 -0.52 15.66 4.79
N SER A 45 -1.74 16.18 4.58
CA SER A 45 -2.74 16.20 5.65
C SER A 45 -3.12 14.77 6.02
N LEU A 46 -3.78 14.61 7.16
CA LEU A 46 -4.26 13.30 7.59
C LEU A 46 -5.14 12.65 6.51
N GLU A 47 -6.06 13.41 5.93
CA GLU A 47 -6.94 12.89 4.89
C GLU A 47 -6.16 12.42 3.66
N ARG A 48 -5.17 13.20 3.24
CA ARG A 48 -4.35 12.85 2.09
C ARG A 48 -3.41 11.68 2.40
N LEU A 49 -2.94 11.59 3.64
CA LEU A 49 -2.12 10.45 4.07
C LEU A 49 -2.92 9.14 3.96
N ILE A 50 -4.16 9.15 4.44
CA ILE A 50 -5.05 7.98 4.35
C ILE A 50 -5.30 7.62 2.88
N ALA A 51 -5.58 8.61 2.04
CA ALA A 51 -5.80 8.39 0.62
C ALA A 51 -4.56 7.83 -0.08
N LEU A 52 -3.37 8.33 0.26
CA LEU A 52 -2.12 7.81 -0.29
C LEU A 52 -1.90 6.36 0.12
N ALA A 53 -2.20 6.01 1.36
CA ALA A 53 -2.09 4.63 1.82
C ALA A 53 -2.99 3.71 1.00
N ASP A 54 -4.21 4.15 0.68
CA ASP A 54 -5.13 3.39 -0.15
C ASP A 54 -4.60 3.26 -1.59
N ILE A 55 -4.10 4.34 -2.17
CA ILE A 55 -3.55 4.33 -3.53
C ILE A 55 -2.36 3.36 -3.63
N TYR A 56 -1.50 3.36 -2.62
CA TYR A 56 -0.28 2.56 -2.62
C TYR A 56 -0.46 1.16 -2.01
N HIS A 57 -1.68 0.80 -1.60
CA HIS A 57 -1.97 -0.50 -0.98
C HIS A 57 -1.07 -0.78 0.21
N THR A 58 -0.95 0.19 1.10
CA THR A 58 -0.15 0.09 2.31
C THR A 58 -0.89 0.70 3.49
N SER A 59 -0.29 0.67 4.66
CA SER A 59 -0.86 1.28 5.86
C SER A 59 -0.30 2.68 6.07
N THR A 60 -1.05 3.52 6.78
CA THR A 60 -0.55 4.83 7.21
C THR A 60 0.62 4.65 8.15
N ASP A 61 0.63 3.58 8.96
CA ASP A 61 1.73 3.29 9.88
C ASP A 61 3.04 3.07 9.11
N TYR A 62 3.00 2.36 7.99
CA TYR A 62 4.21 2.17 7.18
C TYR A 62 4.70 3.49 6.60
N ILE A 63 3.80 4.31 6.04
CA ILE A 63 4.18 5.61 5.47
C ILE A 63 4.82 6.49 6.55
N LEU A 64 4.25 6.49 7.76
CA LEU A 64 4.75 7.28 8.88
C LEU A 64 5.99 6.70 9.55
N GLY A 65 6.37 5.48 9.20
CA GLY A 65 7.53 4.84 9.81
C GLY A 65 7.28 4.20 11.15
N ARG A 66 6.04 3.93 11.49
CA ARG A 66 5.65 3.29 12.76
C ARG A 66 5.77 1.78 12.69
N THR A 67 5.86 1.23 11.49
CA THR A 67 6.14 -0.18 11.25
C THR A 67 7.10 -0.31 10.09
N THR A 68 7.89 -1.37 10.08
CA THR A 68 8.82 -1.67 8.98
C THR A 68 8.20 -2.60 7.94
N THR A 69 7.01 -3.12 8.24
CA THR A 69 6.35 -4.08 7.36
C THR A 69 5.42 -3.37 6.40
N ASP A 70 5.74 -3.46 5.11
CA ASP A 70 4.87 -2.95 4.05
C ASP A 70 3.87 -4.04 3.65
N SER A 71 3.19 -4.61 4.64
CA SER A 71 2.14 -5.56 4.37
C SER A 71 0.78 -4.93 4.65
N TYR A 72 -0.08 -5.03 3.68
CA TYR A 72 -1.44 -4.56 3.77
C TYR A 72 -2.34 -5.78 3.81
N ALA A 73 -2.84 -6.09 5.00
CA ALA A 73 -3.71 -7.25 5.16
C ALA A 73 -5.07 -6.96 4.54
N THR A 74 -5.41 -7.72 3.52
CA THR A 74 -6.75 -7.67 2.96
C THR A 74 -7.64 -8.59 3.77
N ILE A 75 -8.69 -8.03 4.34
CA ILE A 75 -9.66 -8.80 5.11
C ILE A 75 -10.83 -9.14 4.21
N ILE A 76 -11.07 -10.43 4.03
CA ILE A 76 -12.21 -10.93 3.28
C ILE A 76 -13.26 -11.35 4.29
N GLU A 77 -14.46 -10.77 4.19
CA GLU A 77 -15.53 -11.12 5.09
C GLU A 77 -16.13 -12.47 4.70
N VAL A 78 -16.13 -13.43 5.63
CA VAL A 78 -16.54 -14.80 5.35
C VAL A 78 -17.74 -15.26 6.21
N LYS A 79 -18.44 -14.32 6.82
CA LYS A 79 -19.51 -14.68 7.78
C LYS A 79 -20.68 -15.46 7.18
N ASP A 80 -20.88 -15.36 5.88
CA ASP A 80 -21.96 -16.06 5.20
C ASP A 80 -21.50 -17.35 4.52
N LEU A 81 -20.26 -17.77 4.78
CA LEU A 81 -19.70 -18.98 4.21
C LEU A 81 -19.77 -20.13 5.21
N THR A 82 -19.93 -21.35 4.69
CA THR A 82 -19.86 -22.55 5.52
C THR A 82 -18.41 -22.83 5.91
N ASP A 83 -18.23 -23.67 6.94
CA ASP A 83 -16.89 -24.10 7.35
C ASP A 83 -16.13 -24.78 6.22
N ALA A 84 -16.84 -25.58 5.41
CA ALA A 84 -16.22 -26.25 4.26
C ALA A 84 -15.74 -25.23 3.23
N GLN A 85 -16.51 -24.19 2.97
CA GLN A 85 -16.12 -23.14 2.03
C GLN A 85 -14.94 -22.35 2.54
N ILE A 86 -14.90 -22.05 3.83
CA ILE A 86 -13.76 -21.35 4.45
C ILE A 86 -12.49 -22.19 4.32
N ARG A 87 -12.61 -23.51 4.52
CA ARG A 87 -11.47 -24.43 4.36
C ARG A 87 -10.92 -24.39 2.94
N ILE A 88 -11.79 -24.40 1.94
CA ILE A 88 -11.41 -24.33 0.53
C ILE A 88 -10.65 -23.01 0.25
N LEU A 89 -11.16 -21.90 0.78
CA LEU A 89 -10.47 -20.60 0.64
C LEU A 89 -9.07 -20.62 1.23
N ARG A 90 -8.90 -21.20 2.41
CA ARG A 90 -7.58 -21.28 3.05
C ARG A 90 -6.61 -22.13 2.23
N GLU A 91 -7.09 -23.24 1.70
CA GLU A 91 -6.27 -24.11 0.85
C GLU A 91 -5.85 -23.37 -0.42
N LEU A 92 -6.77 -22.63 -1.04
CA LEU A 92 -6.47 -21.85 -2.23
C LEU A 92 -5.41 -20.78 -1.95
N VAL A 93 -5.53 -20.07 -0.83
CA VAL A 93 -4.54 -19.06 -0.43
C VAL A 93 -3.17 -19.70 -0.26
N GLU A 94 -3.08 -20.87 0.38
CA GLU A 94 -1.81 -21.57 0.57
C GLU A 94 -1.19 -22.00 -0.76
N VAL A 95 -2.00 -22.52 -1.68
CA VAL A 95 -1.53 -22.89 -3.02
C VAL A 95 -0.97 -21.68 -3.75
N MET A 96 -1.68 -20.54 -3.69
CA MET A 96 -1.24 -19.32 -4.33
C MET A 96 0.08 -18.80 -3.76
N LYS A 97 0.26 -18.88 -2.44
CA LYS A 97 1.52 -18.50 -1.79
C LYS A 97 2.68 -19.35 -2.26
N HIS A 98 2.48 -20.67 -2.34
CA HIS A 98 3.51 -21.59 -2.81
C HIS A 98 3.85 -21.35 -4.28
N THR A 99 2.85 -21.06 -5.10
CA THR A 99 3.07 -20.77 -6.52
C THR A 99 3.94 -19.52 -6.68
N ASP A 100 3.65 -18.47 -5.92
CA ASP A 100 4.45 -17.25 -5.95
C ASP A 100 5.88 -17.50 -5.46
N ALA A 101 6.04 -18.30 -4.41
CA ALA A 101 7.35 -18.63 -3.85
C ALA A 101 8.22 -19.40 -4.86
N THR A 102 7.63 -20.21 -5.72
CA THR A 102 8.37 -21.02 -6.69
C THR A 102 8.66 -20.30 -8.01
N ARG A 103 8.13 -19.11 -8.18
CA ARG A 103 8.32 -18.32 -9.41
C ARG A 103 9.59 -17.50 -9.43
N SER A 104 10.22 -17.33 -8.32
CA SER A 104 11.42 -16.49 -8.21
C SER A 104 12.62 -17.03 -8.97
#